data_1559ffce391fb77102cefc953a2444d1
#
_entry.id   1559ffce391fb77102cefc953a2444d1
#
_cell.length_a   1.000
_cell.length_b   1.000
_cell.length_c   1.000
_cell.angle_alpha   90.00
_cell.angle_beta   90.00
_cell.angle_gamma   90.00
#
_symmetry.space_group_name_H-M   'P 1'
#
loop_
_entity.id
_entity.type
_entity.pdbx_description
1 polymer ?
#
loop_
_entity_poly.entity_id
_entity_poly.type
_entity_poly.pdbx_seq_one_letter_code
_entity_poly.pdbx_strand_id
1 'polypeptide(L)'
;MACVTREVTDGAGGEPRAAILWQTPRDPAMTRRHLPAALLVLLACAAVASAAEPATYTLPPETLKKAEALYRTQLAMLLVGTVYSFGLLWLLLARRVAPRFRDLAERVSTRRFVQVLVFAPLFLLTMDVLQLPLSLYQHQLGLDYGLSVQSWSSWTWDWVKGELLGTAIATPLVFGLYAVLRRSPQRWWFYGWLGLIPIVLLMILIAPIYIAPLFDTFTPLVEKQPDLVPELEKVLARGGVHIERDRMFEMAASDKVTTYNAYVTGIGASKRVVVWDNTSRDMTRAETMFVFGHEMGHYVLQHMWLSLGVAILALLLQLYLAHRLLAGVLARYGARWGIRGLTDWASLPVLILLLSVFGLVGQPFGAAFSRYLEHQADIYGLEVTHGLTADSSAAAASAFQKLGEKGLVYPTPHPLYVFWMFDHPPVHERVRFAAEYQPWATGQPGRFVQP
;
A
#
# COMPACT_ATOMS: atom_id res chain seq x y z
N MET A 1 -10.59 -5.47 41.08
CA MET A 1 -9.31 -5.21 41.78
C MET A 1 -9.67 -4.67 43.14
N ALA A 2 -9.46 -5.49 44.19
CA ALA A 2 -9.66 -5.08 45.58
C ALA A 2 -8.27 -4.96 46.23
N CYS A 3 -7.99 -3.82 46.82
CA CYS A 3 -6.75 -3.55 47.55
C CYS A 3 -6.96 -3.99 49.02
N VAL A 4 -6.17 -4.96 49.48
CA VAL A 4 -6.14 -5.34 50.89
C VAL A 4 -4.76 -5.00 51.46
N THR A 5 -4.72 -4.03 52.36
CA THR A 5 -3.52 -3.71 53.13
C THR A 5 -3.47 -4.56 54.41
N ARG A 6 -2.38 -5.24 54.66
CA ARG A 6 -2.09 -5.96 55.91
C ARG A 6 -0.83 -5.37 56.50
N GLU A 7 -0.95 -4.83 57.71
CA GLU A 7 0.20 -4.37 58.50
C GLU A 7 0.91 -5.59 59.10
N VAL A 8 2.21 -5.63 58.95
CA VAL A 8 3.09 -6.57 59.64
C VAL A 8 3.99 -5.75 60.55
N THR A 9 3.85 -5.93 61.88
CA THR A 9 4.71 -5.34 62.88
C THR A 9 5.81 -6.34 63.24
N ASP A 10 7.06 -5.99 62.92
CA ASP A 10 8.22 -6.65 63.56
C ASP A 10 8.76 -5.72 64.66
N GLY A 11 8.93 -6.32 65.84
CA GLY A 11 9.44 -5.63 66.99
C GLY A 11 10.94 -5.38 66.89
N ALA A 12 11.28 -4.12 66.84
CA ALA A 12 12.45 -3.38 67.31
C ALA A 12 12.80 -2.22 66.34
N GLY A 13 12.31 -1.04 66.62
CA GLY A 13 12.97 0.23 66.33
C GLY A 13 13.38 0.53 64.89
N GLY A 14 12.46 0.53 63.90
CA GLY A 14 12.75 0.99 62.56
C GLY A 14 11.46 1.42 61.81
N GLU A 15 11.53 2.54 61.11
CA GLU A 15 10.40 3.10 60.35
C GLU A 15 9.80 2.08 59.36
N PRO A 16 8.47 2.09 59.15
CA PRO A 16 7.81 1.10 58.29
C PRO A 16 8.06 1.40 56.79
N ARG A 17 8.73 0.50 56.09
CA ARG A 17 8.79 0.51 54.61
C ARG A 17 7.67 -0.40 54.08
N ALA A 18 6.77 0.19 53.32
CA ALA A 18 5.71 -0.52 52.60
C ALA A 18 6.31 -1.30 51.40
N ALA A 19 6.29 -2.63 51.48
CA ALA A 19 6.59 -3.53 50.38
C ALA A 19 5.29 -3.94 49.69
N ILE A 20 5.13 -3.60 48.41
CA ILE A 20 4.01 -4.03 47.60
C ILE A 20 4.36 -5.41 47.00
N LEU A 21 3.75 -6.46 47.49
CA LEU A 21 3.82 -7.80 46.90
C LEU A 21 2.62 -8.04 46.00
N TRP A 22 2.89 -8.23 44.69
CA TRP A 22 1.88 -8.64 43.73
C TRP A 22 1.71 -10.15 43.76
N GLN A 23 0.60 -10.65 44.27
CA GLN A 23 0.18 -12.04 44.11
C GLN A 23 -0.76 -12.16 42.92
N THR A 24 -0.37 -12.89 41.89
CA THR A 24 -1.24 -13.32 40.79
C THR A 24 -1.95 -14.63 41.20
N PRO A 25 -3.28 -14.68 41.14
CA PRO A 25 -3.97 -15.96 41.30
C PRO A 25 -3.76 -16.79 40.01
N ARG A 26 -3.18 -17.95 40.15
CA ARG A 26 -3.16 -18.97 39.08
C ARG A 26 -4.45 -19.78 39.18
N ASP A 27 -5.40 -19.48 38.31
CA ASP A 27 -6.58 -20.33 38.12
C ASP A 27 -6.41 -21.09 36.79
N PRO A 28 -6.22 -22.43 36.81
CA PRO A 28 -5.99 -23.22 35.60
C PRO A 28 -7.22 -23.43 34.72
N ALA A 29 -8.38 -22.89 35.09
CA ALA A 29 -9.63 -23.07 34.36
C ALA A 29 -9.90 -21.99 33.29
N MET A 30 -9.07 -20.94 33.15
CA MET A 30 -9.35 -19.80 32.24
C MET A 30 -8.82 -19.94 30.79
N THR A 31 -8.11 -20.99 30.45
CA THR A 31 -7.43 -21.09 29.14
C THR A 31 -8.26 -21.72 28.02
N ARG A 32 -9.53 -22.08 28.24
CA ARG A 32 -10.33 -22.76 27.18
C ARG A 32 -11.61 -22.06 26.71
N ARG A 33 -11.95 -20.86 27.19
CA ARG A 33 -13.26 -20.24 26.86
C ARG A 33 -13.24 -18.92 26.06
N HIS A 34 -12.13 -18.38 25.65
CA HIS A 34 -12.08 -17.07 24.99
C HIS A 34 -11.91 -17.08 23.47
N LEU A 35 -11.59 -18.22 22.83
CA LEU A 35 -11.55 -18.32 21.37
C LEU A 35 -12.91 -18.16 20.67
N PRO A 36 -14.04 -18.68 21.21
CA PRO A 36 -15.31 -18.49 20.53
C PRO A 36 -15.91 -17.06 20.67
N ALA A 37 -15.54 -16.31 21.72
CA ALA A 37 -16.07 -14.96 21.91
C ALA A 37 -15.47 -13.93 20.93
N ALA A 38 -14.21 -14.03 20.58
CA ALA A 38 -13.58 -13.18 19.57
C ALA A 38 -14.12 -13.46 18.17
N LEU A 39 -14.42 -14.73 17.86
CA LEU A 39 -15.04 -15.13 16.59
C LEU A 39 -16.50 -14.66 16.50
N LEU A 40 -17.23 -14.68 17.61
CA LEU A 40 -18.62 -14.17 17.70
C LEU A 40 -18.69 -12.65 17.61
N VAL A 41 -17.72 -11.92 18.15
CA VAL A 41 -17.63 -10.45 17.99
C VAL A 41 -17.30 -10.10 16.52
N LEU A 42 -16.43 -10.84 15.86
CA LEU A 42 -16.16 -10.67 14.41
C LEU A 42 -17.38 -11.02 13.55
N LEU A 43 -18.17 -12.02 13.93
CA LEU A 43 -19.41 -12.39 13.25
C LEU A 43 -20.57 -11.43 13.57
N ALA A 44 -20.63 -10.88 14.79
CA ALA A 44 -21.65 -9.88 15.18
C ALA A 44 -21.41 -8.52 14.51
N CYS A 45 -20.15 -8.12 14.26
CA CYS A 45 -19.85 -6.95 13.44
C CYS A 45 -20.24 -7.12 11.96
N ALA A 46 -20.43 -8.36 11.49
CA ALA A 46 -20.90 -8.64 10.13
C ALA A 46 -22.43 -8.50 9.97
N ALA A 47 -23.18 -8.36 11.06
CA ALA A 47 -24.66 -8.33 11.05
C ALA A 47 -25.27 -6.93 11.17
N VAL A 48 -24.47 -5.86 11.22
CA VAL A 48 -24.98 -4.50 11.05
C VAL A 48 -25.12 -4.26 9.54
N ALA A 49 -26.17 -4.82 8.95
CA ALA A 49 -26.68 -4.33 7.68
C ALA A 49 -27.18 -2.91 7.93
N SER A 50 -26.33 -1.92 7.67
CA SER A 50 -26.74 -0.53 7.52
C SER A 50 -27.82 -0.52 6.44
N ALA A 51 -29.00 0.00 6.75
CA ALA A 51 -29.99 0.29 5.73
C ALA A 51 -29.30 1.17 4.69
N ALA A 52 -29.15 0.65 3.47
CA ALA A 52 -28.44 1.34 2.40
C ALA A 52 -29.23 2.62 2.09
N GLU A 53 -28.66 3.78 2.43
CA GLU A 53 -29.10 5.03 1.84
C GLU A 53 -28.99 4.91 0.31
N PRO A 54 -29.90 5.56 -0.46
CA PRO A 54 -29.88 5.43 -1.90
C PRO A 54 -28.51 5.83 -2.44
N ALA A 55 -27.83 4.88 -3.06
CA ALA A 55 -26.49 5.10 -3.62
C ALA A 55 -26.62 6.17 -4.71
N THR A 56 -25.88 7.26 -4.57
CA THR A 56 -25.80 8.30 -5.58
C THR A 56 -24.97 7.84 -6.79
N TYR A 57 -24.04 6.89 -6.57
CA TYR A 57 -23.29 6.22 -7.62
C TYR A 57 -24.04 5.01 -8.14
N THR A 58 -24.36 5.03 -9.42
CA THR A 58 -25.12 3.97 -10.10
C THR A 58 -24.43 3.54 -11.39
N LEU A 59 -24.60 2.28 -11.75
CA LEU A 59 -24.12 1.71 -13.01
C LEU A 59 -25.29 1.25 -13.87
N PRO A 60 -25.21 1.35 -15.22
CA PRO A 60 -26.14 0.68 -16.10
C PRO A 60 -26.25 -0.81 -15.78
N PRO A 61 -27.42 -1.45 -15.93
CA PRO A 61 -27.64 -2.84 -15.48
C PRO A 61 -26.61 -3.85 -15.98
N GLU A 62 -26.16 -3.74 -17.23
CA GLU A 62 -25.16 -4.65 -17.78
C GLU A 62 -23.75 -4.38 -17.19
N THR A 63 -23.40 -3.11 -16.98
CA THR A 63 -22.14 -2.72 -16.32
C THR A 63 -22.15 -3.14 -14.87
N LEU A 64 -23.29 -3.02 -14.18
CA LEU A 64 -23.45 -3.47 -12.79
C LEU A 64 -23.21 -4.96 -12.64
N LYS A 65 -23.77 -5.79 -13.53
CA LYS A 65 -23.51 -7.24 -13.54
C LYS A 65 -22.04 -7.56 -13.73
N LYS A 66 -21.35 -6.85 -14.66
CA LYS A 66 -19.91 -7.00 -14.86
C LYS A 66 -19.12 -6.59 -13.63
N ALA A 67 -19.46 -5.43 -13.04
CA ALA A 67 -18.80 -4.93 -11.82
C ALA A 67 -18.98 -5.88 -10.64
N GLU A 68 -20.19 -6.45 -10.45
CA GLU A 68 -20.44 -7.44 -9.41
C GLU A 68 -19.63 -8.72 -9.62
N ALA A 69 -19.60 -9.25 -10.86
CA ALA A 69 -18.84 -10.44 -11.19
C ALA A 69 -17.33 -10.22 -10.97
N LEU A 70 -16.81 -9.07 -11.40
CA LEU A 70 -15.42 -8.68 -11.16
C LEU A 70 -15.12 -8.59 -9.66
N TYR A 71 -15.96 -7.89 -8.89
CA TYR A 71 -15.83 -7.76 -7.44
C TYR A 71 -15.77 -9.13 -6.72
N ARG A 72 -16.67 -10.05 -7.08
CA ARG A 72 -16.67 -11.42 -6.52
C ARG A 72 -15.38 -12.17 -6.89
N THR A 73 -14.90 -12.00 -8.10
CA THR A 73 -13.64 -12.59 -8.55
C THR A 73 -12.45 -12.00 -7.80
N GLN A 74 -12.40 -10.68 -7.62
CA GLN A 74 -11.36 -10.00 -6.84
C GLN A 74 -11.35 -10.43 -5.37
N LEU A 75 -12.54 -10.62 -4.76
CA LEU A 75 -12.64 -11.16 -3.41
C LEU A 75 -12.12 -12.60 -3.32
N ALA A 76 -12.47 -13.45 -4.26
CA ALA A 76 -11.93 -14.82 -4.34
C ALA A 76 -10.41 -14.81 -4.55
N MET A 77 -9.92 -13.94 -5.44
CA MET A 77 -8.49 -13.77 -5.70
C MET A 77 -7.72 -13.28 -4.46
N LEU A 78 -8.29 -12.40 -3.66
CA LEU A 78 -7.70 -11.97 -2.39
C LEU A 78 -7.48 -13.18 -1.46
N LEU A 79 -8.51 -13.99 -1.26
CA LEU A 79 -8.45 -15.14 -0.36
C LEU A 79 -7.52 -16.23 -0.91
N VAL A 80 -7.74 -16.65 -2.15
CA VAL A 80 -6.94 -17.69 -2.83
C VAL A 80 -5.49 -17.23 -2.97
N GLY A 81 -5.26 -15.99 -3.40
CA GLY A 81 -3.92 -15.43 -3.57
C GLY A 81 -3.15 -15.34 -2.27
N THR A 82 -3.81 -14.95 -1.17
CA THR A 82 -3.21 -14.94 0.16
C THR A 82 -2.79 -16.36 0.60
N VAL A 83 -3.72 -17.32 0.53
CA VAL A 83 -3.42 -18.73 0.88
C VAL A 83 -2.33 -19.31 -0.01
N TYR A 84 -2.38 -19.02 -1.32
CA TYR A 84 -1.38 -19.45 -2.29
C TYR A 84 0.01 -18.90 -1.95
N SER A 85 0.15 -17.60 -1.71
CA SER A 85 1.43 -16.95 -1.41
C SER A 85 2.05 -17.47 -0.11
N PHE A 86 1.26 -17.62 0.95
CA PHE A 86 1.74 -18.23 2.21
C PHE A 86 2.06 -19.71 2.01
N GLY A 87 1.25 -20.44 1.26
CA GLY A 87 1.47 -21.84 0.89
C GLY A 87 2.77 -22.04 0.12
N LEU A 88 3.09 -21.15 -0.82
CA LEU A 88 4.36 -21.18 -1.55
C LEU A 88 5.56 -20.96 -0.63
N LEU A 89 5.54 -19.96 0.23
CA LEU A 89 6.61 -19.72 1.20
C LEU A 89 6.80 -20.93 2.12
N TRP A 90 5.69 -21.50 2.61
CA TRP A 90 5.75 -22.71 3.41
C TRP A 90 6.32 -23.91 2.61
N LEU A 91 5.91 -24.08 1.35
CA LEU A 91 6.41 -25.15 0.47
C LEU A 91 7.91 -25.01 0.24
N LEU A 92 8.41 -23.81 -0.04
CA LEU A 92 9.84 -23.52 -0.22
C LEU A 92 10.64 -23.86 1.03
N LEU A 93 10.11 -23.54 2.22
CA LEU A 93 10.70 -23.91 3.50
C LEU A 93 10.68 -25.43 3.71
N ALA A 94 9.52 -26.08 3.52
CA ALA A 94 9.35 -27.53 3.69
C ALA A 94 10.26 -28.34 2.76
N ARG A 95 10.41 -27.87 1.52
CA ARG A 95 11.28 -28.51 0.50
C ARG A 95 12.73 -28.09 0.61
N ARG A 96 13.12 -27.24 1.57
CA ARG A 96 14.49 -26.76 1.80
C ARG A 96 15.12 -26.13 0.55
N VAL A 97 14.35 -25.33 -0.20
CA VAL A 97 14.82 -24.72 -1.46
C VAL A 97 15.90 -23.70 -1.16
N ALA A 98 15.70 -22.79 -0.23
CA ALA A 98 16.69 -21.78 0.15
C ALA A 98 18.02 -22.38 0.65
N PRO A 99 18.04 -23.44 1.49
CA PRO A 99 19.29 -24.16 1.79
C PRO A 99 20.05 -24.69 0.56
N ARG A 100 19.35 -25.22 -0.44
CA ARG A 100 20.00 -25.69 -1.67
C ARG A 100 20.68 -24.54 -2.44
N PHE A 101 20.00 -23.40 -2.53
CA PHE A 101 20.57 -22.22 -3.18
C PHE A 101 21.75 -21.64 -2.39
N ARG A 102 21.68 -21.63 -1.05
CA ARG A 102 22.80 -21.29 -0.19
C ARG A 102 23.99 -22.25 -0.42
N ASP A 103 23.76 -23.55 -0.41
CA ASP A 103 24.81 -24.55 -0.59
C ASP A 103 25.45 -24.40 -1.99
N LEU A 104 24.68 -24.10 -3.02
CA LEU A 104 25.18 -23.78 -4.35
C LEU A 104 26.04 -22.50 -4.31
N ALA A 105 25.57 -21.44 -3.69
CA ALA A 105 26.30 -20.17 -3.56
C ALA A 105 27.64 -20.36 -2.80
N GLU A 106 27.65 -21.19 -1.76
CA GLU A 106 28.86 -21.54 -0.97
C GLU A 106 29.85 -22.39 -1.77
N ARG A 107 29.38 -23.23 -2.70
CA ARG A 107 30.25 -23.98 -3.63
C ARG A 107 30.89 -23.08 -4.68
N VAL A 108 30.16 -22.05 -5.17
CA VAL A 108 30.67 -21.10 -6.17
C VAL A 108 31.76 -20.23 -5.57
N SER A 109 31.60 -19.77 -4.31
CA SER A 109 32.61 -18.90 -3.70
C SER A 109 32.54 -18.91 -2.17
N THR A 110 33.71 -18.71 -1.56
CA THR A 110 33.80 -18.43 -0.11
C THR A 110 33.52 -16.96 0.21
N ARG A 111 33.53 -16.06 -0.79
CA ARG A 111 33.30 -14.63 -0.62
C ARG A 111 31.79 -14.34 -0.52
N ARG A 112 31.35 -13.75 0.59
CA ARG A 112 29.96 -13.45 0.89
C ARG A 112 29.26 -12.62 -0.20
N PHE A 113 29.97 -11.67 -0.78
CA PHE A 113 29.42 -10.86 -1.87
C PHE A 113 29.06 -11.71 -3.11
N VAL A 114 29.93 -12.66 -3.48
CA VAL A 114 29.65 -13.58 -4.60
C VAL A 114 28.52 -14.54 -4.24
N GLN A 115 28.46 -15.00 -2.98
CA GLN A 115 27.37 -15.87 -2.52
C GLN A 115 26.01 -15.20 -2.67
N VAL A 116 25.86 -13.93 -2.32
CA VAL A 116 24.57 -13.24 -2.47
C VAL A 116 24.18 -13.00 -3.92
N LEU A 117 25.15 -12.75 -4.81
CA LEU A 117 24.91 -12.64 -6.26
C LEU A 117 24.39 -13.95 -6.89
N VAL A 118 24.61 -15.09 -6.24
CA VAL A 118 24.04 -16.38 -6.64
C VAL A 118 22.73 -16.64 -5.91
N PHE A 119 22.72 -16.51 -4.58
CA PHE A 119 21.60 -16.88 -3.74
C PHE A 119 20.36 -16.00 -3.96
N ALA A 120 20.52 -14.67 -3.93
CA ALA A 120 19.39 -13.76 -3.96
C ALA A 120 18.65 -13.81 -5.32
N PRO A 121 19.32 -13.73 -6.49
CA PRO A 121 18.62 -13.86 -7.76
C PRO A 121 17.89 -15.21 -7.92
N LEU A 122 18.53 -16.32 -7.54
CA LEU A 122 17.90 -17.63 -7.62
C LEU A 122 16.65 -17.74 -6.74
N PHE A 123 16.73 -17.20 -5.52
CA PHE A 123 15.61 -17.26 -4.59
C PHE A 123 14.47 -16.33 -5.03
N LEU A 124 14.75 -15.07 -5.39
CA LEU A 124 13.78 -14.08 -5.82
C LEU A 124 13.08 -14.54 -7.11
N LEU A 125 13.85 -14.90 -8.14
CA LEU A 125 13.29 -15.40 -9.40
C LEU A 125 12.44 -16.67 -9.19
N THR A 126 12.84 -17.56 -8.26
CA THR A 126 12.01 -18.73 -7.93
C THR A 126 10.67 -18.32 -7.32
N MET A 127 10.67 -17.31 -6.43
CA MET A 127 9.44 -16.78 -5.86
C MET A 127 8.53 -16.20 -6.94
N ASP A 128 9.08 -15.39 -7.84
CA ASP A 128 8.33 -14.66 -8.85
C ASP A 128 7.80 -15.59 -9.94
N VAL A 129 8.59 -16.58 -10.37
CA VAL A 129 8.12 -17.64 -11.29
C VAL A 129 7.00 -18.48 -10.67
N LEU A 130 7.07 -18.77 -9.38
CA LEU A 130 5.99 -19.50 -8.69
C LEU A 130 4.74 -18.62 -8.49
N GLN A 131 4.86 -17.28 -8.41
CA GLN A 131 3.73 -16.36 -8.38
C GLN A 131 3.16 -16.05 -9.76
N LEU A 132 3.91 -16.36 -10.84
CA LEU A 132 3.54 -16.05 -12.21
C LEU A 132 2.13 -16.54 -12.62
N PRO A 133 1.65 -17.77 -12.24
CA PRO A 133 0.30 -18.20 -12.57
C PRO A 133 -0.79 -17.23 -12.08
N LEU A 134 -0.60 -16.64 -10.90
CA LEU A 134 -1.53 -15.65 -10.34
C LEU A 134 -1.50 -14.34 -11.12
N SER A 135 -0.30 -13.88 -11.49
CA SER A 135 -0.10 -12.66 -12.29
C SER A 135 -0.66 -12.81 -13.72
N LEU A 136 -0.49 -13.98 -14.35
CA LEU A 136 -1.06 -14.31 -15.65
C LEU A 136 -2.60 -14.27 -15.60
N TYR A 137 -3.20 -14.86 -14.56
CA TYR A 137 -4.64 -14.83 -14.37
C TYR A 137 -5.16 -13.41 -14.15
N GLN A 138 -4.47 -12.60 -13.36
CA GLN A 138 -4.83 -11.18 -13.14
C GLN A 138 -4.78 -10.37 -14.43
N HIS A 139 -3.75 -10.58 -15.25
CA HIS A 139 -3.65 -9.90 -16.55
C HIS A 139 -4.78 -10.32 -17.49
N GLN A 140 -5.06 -11.62 -17.60
CA GLN A 140 -6.19 -12.14 -18.39
C GLN A 140 -7.52 -11.56 -17.90
N LEU A 141 -7.74 -11.51 -16.59
CA LEU A 141 -8.93 -10.91 -16.00
C LEU A 141 -9.07 -9.43 -16.39
N GLY A 142 -7.96 -8.67 -16.37
CA GLY A 142 -7.94 -7.29 -16.84
C GLY A 142 -8.36 -7.14 -18.31
N LEU A 143 -7.89 -8.05 -19.18
CA LEU A 143 -8.27 -8.11 -20.60
C LEU A 143 -9.76 -8.47 -20.79
N ASP A 144 -10.25 -9.50 -20.09
CA ASP A 144 -11.63 -10.00 -20.21
C ASP A 144 -12.66 -8.96 -19.79
N TYR A 145 -12.33 -8.15 -18.79
CA TYR A 145 -13.18 -7.05 -18.31
C TYR A 145 -12.96 -5.72 -19.05
N GLY A 146 -11.99 -5.65 -19.96
CA GLY A 146 -11.65 -4.46 -20.70
C GLY A 146 -10.99 -3.36 -19.86
N LEU A 147 -10.41 -3.71 -18.72
CA LEU A 147 -9.62 -2.80 -17.85
C LEU A 147 -8.18 -2.68 -18.34
N SER A 148 -7.67 -3.73 -18.98
CA SER A 148 -6.37 -3.74 -19.66
C SER A 148 -6.57 -3.90 -21.16
N VAL A 149 -5.71 -3.27 -21.93
CA VAL A 149 -5.56 -3.43 -23.39
C VAL A 149 -4.14 -3.84 -23.76
N GLN A 150 -3.31 -4.05 -22.75
CA GLN A 150 -1.91 -4.39 -22.92
C GLN A 150 -1.76 -5.80 -23.52
N SER A 151 -1.08 -5.89 -24.67
CA SER A 151 -0.81 -7.20 -25.29
C SER A 151 0.06 -8.08 -24.40
N TRP A 152 -0.07 -9.40 -24.57
CA TRP A 152 0.75 -10.39 -23.84
C TRP A 152 2.26 -10.18 -24.05
N SER A 153 2.69 -9.76 -25.23
CA SER A 153 4.11 -9.46 -25.51
C SER A 153 4.60 -8.25 -24.72
N SER A 154 3.80 -7.17 -24.71
CA SER A 154 4.11 -5.96 -23.94
C SER A 154 4.13 -6.28 -22.43
N TRP A 155 3.13 -7.00 -21.94
CA TRP A 155 3.05 -7.41 -20.54
C TRP A 155 4.25 -8.29 -20.13
N THR A 156 4.59 -9.29 -20.93
CA THR A 156 5.75 -10.15 -20.68
C THR A 156 7.05 -9.36 -20.65
N TRP A 157 7.20 -8.41 -21.57
CA TRP A 157 8.39 -7.56 -21.59
C TRP A 157 8.49 -6.64 -20.36
N ASP A 158 7.35 -6.08 -19.92
CA ASP A 158 7.29 -5.31 -18.68
C ASP A 158 7.60 -6.17 -17.45
N TRP A 159 7.08 -7.40 -17.41
CA TRP A 159 7.41 -8.37 -16.36
C TRP A 159 8.93 -8.67 -16.33
N VAL A 160 9.55 -8.97 -17.48
CA VAL A 160 11.01 -9.22 -17.56
C VAL A 160 11.82 -8.02 -17.09
N LYS A 161 11.46 -6.80 -17.53
CA LYS A 161 12.11 -5.56 -17.06
C LYS A 161 11.98 -5.40 -15.54
N GLY A 162 10.79 -5.65 -15.02
CA GLY A 162 10.50 -5.61 -13.58
C GLY A 162 11.36 -6.58 -12.79
N GLU A 163 11.48 -7.83 -13.24
CA GLU A 163 12.30 -8.87 -12.61
C GLU A 163 13.79 -8.52 -12.60
N LEU A 164 14.31 -8.05 -13.73
CA LEU A 164 15.71 -7.64 -13.81
C LEU A 164 16.01 -6.47 -12.87
N LEU A 165 15.17 -5.45 -12.90
CA LEU A 165 15.32 -4.27 -12.05
C LEU A 165 15.11 -4.61 -10.57
N GLY A 166 14.05 -5.35 -10.25
CA GLY A 166 13.74 -5.79 -8.89
C GLY A 166 14.88 -6.62 -8.28
N THR A 167 15.40 -7.59 -9.04
CA THR A 167 16.53 -8.42 -8.63
C THR A 167 17.80 -7.59 -8.45
N ALA A 168 18.07 -6.65 -9.36
CA ALA A 168 19.24 -5.76 -9.27
C ALA A 168 19.20 -4.87 -8.02
N ILE A 169 18.02 -4.41 -7.62
CA ILE A 169 17.83 -3.60 -6.41
C ILE A 169 17.83 -4.49 -5.15
N ALA A 170 17.12 -5.60 -5.17
CA ALA A 170 16.93 -6.45 -3.98
C ALA A 170 18.22 -7.18 -3.59
N THR A 171 19.08 -7.58 -4.54
CA THR A 171 20.31 -8.32 -4.23
C THR A 171 21.27 -7.55 -3.30
N PRO A 172 21.63 -6.27 -3.56
CA PRO A 172 22.43 -5.49 -2.60
C PRO A 172 21.71 -5.23 -1.28
N LEU A 173 20.37 -5.12 -1.28
CA LEU A 173 19.57 -4.98 -0.03
C LEU A 173 19.69 -6.25 0.82
N VAL A 174 19.57 -7.43 0.23
CA VAL A 174 19.80 -8.72 0.92
C VAL A 174 21.22 -8.81 1.45
N PHE A 175 22.22 -8.41 0.67
CA PHE A 175 23.60 -8.36 1.15
C PHE A 175 23.76 -7.45 2.37
N GLY A 176 23.26 -6.22 2.30
CA GLY A 176 23.29 -5.25 3.39
C GLY A 176 22.58 -5.75 4.64
N LEU A 177 21.36 -6.31 4.49
CA LEU A 177 20.61 -6.90 5.58
C LEU A 177 21.43 -7.99 6.32
N TYR A 178 22.01 -8.93 5.57
CA TYR A 178 22.81 -10.00 6.18
C TYR A 178 24.17 -9.51 6.70
N ALA A 179 24.72 -8.43 6.16
CA ALA A 179 25.90 -7.78 6.74
C ALA A 179 25.56 -7.20 8.12
N VAL A 180 24.40 -6.53 8.24
CA VAL A 180 23.90 -5.99 9.52
C VAL A 180 23.53 -7.11 10.49
N LEU A 181 22.87 -8.18 10.04
CA LEU A 181 22.53 -9.36 10.85
C LEU A 181 23.79 -10.01 11.47
N ARG A 182 24.87 -10.10 10.71
CA ARG A 182 26.16 -10.67 11.20
C ARG A 182 26.88 -9.72 12.15
N ARG A 183 26.86 -8.42 11.86
CA ARG A 183 27.58 -7.42 12.66
C ARG A 183 26.87 -7.12 13.98
N SER A 184 25.53 -7.13 13.99
CA SER A 184 24.72 -6.76 15.14
C SER A 184 23.48 -7.66 15.27
N PRO A 185 23.61 -8.93 15.66
CA PRO A 185 22.50 -9.88 15.72
C PRO A 185 21.35 -9.45 16.66
N GLN A 186 21.66 -8.64 17.67
CA GLN A 186 20.68 -8.16 18.66
C GLN A 186 19.95 -6.88 18.23
N ARG A 187 20.56 -6.06 17.35
CA ARG A 187 20.01 -4.75 16.93
C ARG A 187 19.88 -4.62 15.41
N TRP A 188 19.95 -5.73 14.68
CA TRP A 188 19.87 -5.73 13.22
C TRP A 188 18.60 -5.05 12.69
N TRP A 189 17.49 -5.20 13.39
CA TRP A 189 16.20 -4.62 13.07
C TRP A 189 16.26 -3.08 13.03
N PHE A 190 16.96 -2.49 14.01
CA PHE A 190 17.13 -1.05 14.11
C PHE A 190 18.11 -0.52 13.05
N TYR A 191 19.29 -1.15 12.92
CA TYR A 191 20.27 -0.71 11.93
C TYR A 191 19.82 -1.02 10.49
N GLY A 192 19.09 -2.09 10.26
CA GLY A 192 18.46 -2.40 8.98
C GLY A 192 17.39 -1.35 8.61
N TRP A 193 16.53 -0.99 9.58
CA TRP A 193 15.58 0.09 9.42
C TRP A 193 16.27 1.43 9.09
N LEU A 194 17.27 1.82 9.87
CA LEU A 194 18.02 3.06 9.65
C LEU A 194 18.68 3.09 8.28
N GLY A 195 19.24 1.97 7.80
CA GLY A 195 19.88 1.85 6.49
C GLY A 195 18.88 1.88 5.33
N LEU A 196 17.62 1.48 5.54
CA LEU A 196 16.58 1.52 4.51
C LEU A 196 16.05 2.94 4.26
N ILE A 197 16.05 3.82 5.25
CA ILE A 197 15.53 5.20 5.11
C ILE A 197 16.18 5.95 3.94
N PRO A 198 17.52 6.10 3.85
CA PRO A 198 18.14 6.81 2.73
C PRO A 198 17.90 6.14 1.39
N ILE A 199 17.73 4.81 1.35
CA ILE A 199 17.43 4.06 0.13
C ILE A 199 16.02 4.39 -0.35
N VAL A 200 15.03 4.40 0.55
CA VAL A 200 13.66 4.78 0.22
C VAL A 200 13.60 6.23 -0.30
N LEU A 201 14.28 7.17 0.38
CA LEU A 201 14.37 8.56 -0.07
C LEU A 201 15.01 8.68 -1.46
N LEU A 202 16.09 7.95 -1.70
CA LEU A 202 16.73 7.91 -3.01
C LEU A 202 15.78 7.35 -4.07
N MET A 203 15.03 6.28 -3.78
CA MET A 203 14.06 5.71 -4.71
C MET A 203 12.93 6.69 -5.06
N ILE A 204 12.45 7.47 -4.10
CA ILE A 204 11.44 8.52 -4.35
C ILE A 204 11.97 9.58 -5.33
N LEU A 205 13.26 9.89 -5.27
CA LEU A 205 13.89 10.86 -6.18
C LEU A 205 14.12 10.30 -7.57
N ILE A 206 14.63 9.06 -7.67
CA ILE A 206 15.07 8.50 -8.96
C ILE A 206 13.95 7.78 -9.72
N ALA A 207 12.96 7.20 -9.03
CA ALA A 207 11.95 6.39 -9.68
C ALA A 207 11.13 7.17 -10.74
N PRO A 208 10.65 8.40 -10.49
CA PRO A 208 9.91 9.14 -11.50
C PRO A 208 10.73 9.48 -12.76
N ILE A 209 12.04 9.67 -12.61
CA ILE A 209 12.91 10.17 -13.68
C ILE A 209 13.52 9.02 -14.49
N TYR A 210 13.92 7.93 -13.84
CA TYR A 210 14.68 6.86 -14.46
C TYR A 210 13.95 5.54 -14.56
N ILE A 211 13.06 5.23 -13.59
CA ILE A 211 12.36 3.93 -13.57
C ILE A 211 11.05 4.01 -14.36
N ALA A 212 10.22 5.02 -14.12
CA ALA A 212 8.94 5.15 -14.80
C ALA A 212 9.07 5.17 -16.34
N PRO A 213 10.05 5.88 -16.97
CA PRO A 213 10.23 5.86 -18.41
C PRO A 213 10.68 4.52 -19.02
N LEU A 214 11.11 3.55 -18.19
CA LEU A 214 11.37 2.18 -18.67
C LEU A 214 10.09 1.42 -19.01
N PHE A 215 8.97 1.84 -18.43
CA PHE A 215 7.69 1.18 -18.55
C PHE A 215 6.69 1.99 -19.35
N ASP A 216 6.67 3.31 -19.21
CA ASP A 216 5.65 4.18 -19.77
C ASP A 216 6.26 5.31 -20.60
N THR A 217 5.51 5.79 -21.60
CA THR A 217 5.90 6.89 -22.46
C THR A 217 5.33 8.20 -21.94
N PHE A 218 6.17 9.21 -21.79
CA PHE A 218 5.82 10.55 -21.33
C PHE A 218 6.10 11.57 -22.43
N THR A 219 5.11 12.42 -22.74
CA THR A 219 5.24 13.51 -23.70
C THR A 219 4.91 14.83 -22.99
N PRO A 220 5.59 15.95 -23.29
CA PRO A 220 5.20 17.24 -22.73
C PRO A 220 3.72 17.54 -22.95
N LEU A 221 3.01 17.90 -21.87
CA LEU A 221 1.56 18.12 -21.93
C LEU A 221 1.19 19.25 -22.89
N VAL A 222 2.04 20.26 -23.00
CA VAL A 222 1.84 21.39 -23.91
C VAL A 222 1.79 20.97 -25.38
N GLU A 223 2.46 19.89 -25.76
CA GLU A 223 2.46 19.35 -27.12
C GLU A 223 1.18 18.58 -27.43
N LYS A 224 0.61 17.91 -26.46
CA LYS A 224 -0.57 17.05 -26.60
C LYS A 224 -1.87 17.77 -26.28
N GLN A 225 -1.87 18.59 -25.24
CA GLN A 225 -3.04 19.25 -24.67
C GLN A 225 -2.74 20.74 -24.40
N PRO A 226 -2.41 21.55 -25.43
CA PRO A 226 -2.01 22.95 -25.24
C PRO A 226 -3.08 23.80 -24.55
N ASP A 227 -4.35 23.46 -24.72
CA ASP A 227 -5.48 24.18 -24.13
C ASP A 227 -5.75 23.76 -22.65
N LEU A 228 -5.26 22.59 -22.23
CA LEU A 228 -5.42 22.11 -20.85
C LEU A 228 -4.39 22.76 -19.91
N VAL A 229 -3.18 23.01 -20.39
CA VAL A 229 -2.09 23.57 -19.57
C VAL A 229 -2.48 24.87 -18.87
N PRO A 230 -3.07 25.90 -19.55
CA PRO A 230 -3.50 27.13 -18.87
C PRO A 230 -4.57 26.90 -17.79
N GLU A 231 -5.43 25.89 -17.95
CA GLU A 231 -6.45 25.57 -16.95
C GLU A 231 -5.81 24.95 -15.70
N LEU A 232 -4.83 24.07 -15.87
CA LEU A 232 -4.07 23.50 -14.74
C LEU A 232 -3.22 24.56 -14.03
N GLU A 233 -2.67 25.53 -14.78
CA GLU A 233 -1.94 26.67 -14.19
C GLU A 233 -2.83 27.53 -13.28
N LYS A 234 -4.12 27.72 -13.63
CA LYS A 234 -5.07 28.42 -12.75
C LYS A 234 -5.26 27.69 -11.42
N VAL A 235 -5.37 26.35 -11.46
CA VAL A 235 -5.48 25.51 -10.25
C VAL A 235 -4.21 25.60 -9.43
N LEU A 236 -3.04 25.52 -10.06
CA LEU A 236 -1.74 25.67 -9.40
C LEU A 236 -1.60 27.04 -8.73
N ALA A 237 -1.91 28.12 -9.45
CA ALA A 237 -1.81 29.48 -8.93
C ALA A 237 -2.70 29.67 -7.71
N ARG A 238 -3.93 29.16 -7.75
CA ARG A 238 -4.87 29.25 -6.62
C ARG A 238 -4.39 28.47 -5.38
N GLY A 239 -3.74 27.35 -5.60
CA GLY A 239 -3.14 26.54 -4.51
C GLY A 239 -1.77 27.04 -4.05
N GLY A 240 -1.27 28.16 -4.60
CA GLY A 240 0.04 28.69 -4.25
C GLY A 240 1.22 27.79 -4.66
N VAL A 241 1.03 26.96 -5.67
CA VAL A 241 2.03 26.01 -6.16
C VAL A 241 2.53 26.47 -7.55
N HIS A 242 3.84 26.41 -7.74
CA HIS A 242 4.45 26.66 -9.04
C HIS A 242 5.08 25.39 -9.59
N ILE A 243 4.69 25.01 -10.81
CA ILE A 243 5.28 23.91 -11.61
C ILE A 243 5.44 24.42 -13.02
N GLU A 244 6.66 24.37 -13.53
CA GLU A 244 6.98 24.79 -14.88
C GLU A 244 6.26 23.92 -15.94
N ARG A 245 5.93 24.49 -17.09
CA ARG A 245 5.22 23.78 -18.19
C ARG A 245 5.98 22.58 -18.71
N ASP A 246 7.32 22.66 -18.74
CA ASP A 246 8.21 21.57 -19.12
C ASP A 246 8.23 20.41 -18.12
N ARG A 247 7.58 20.59 -16.95
CA ARG A 247 7.35 19.59 -15.91
C ARG A 247 5.94 19.00 -15.90
N MET A 248 5.12 19.34 -16.89
CA MET A 248 3.80 18.76 -17.09
C MET A 248 3.85 17.78 -18.26
N PHE A 249 3.41 16.55 -18.02
CA PHE A 249 3.50 15.46 -18.99
C PHE A 249 2.13 14.80 -19.19
N GLU A 250 1.89 14.34 -20.41
CA GLU A 250 0.89 13.32 -20.70
C GLU A 250 1.58 11.96 -20.72
N MET A 251 1.00 10.96 -20.05
CA MET A 251 1.43 9.57 -20.09
C MET A 251 0.53 8.79 -21.03
N ALA A 252 1.11 8.03 -21.96
CA ALA A 252 0.39 7.15 -22.88
C ALA A 252 -0.18 5.91 -22.15
N ALA A 253 -1.10 6.13 -21.22
CA ALA A 253 -1.73 5.06 -20.43
C ALA A 253 -2.65 4.18 -21.27
N SER A 254 -3.24 4.74 -22.35
CA SER A 254 -4.10 4.03 -23.28
C SER A 254 -3.43 2.87 -24.01
N ASP A 255 -2.10 2.79 -24.00
CA ASP A 255 -1.35 1.64 -24.54
C ASP A 255 -1.53 0.38 -23.67
N LYS A 256 -1.91 0.55 -22.40
CA LYS A 256 -1.97 -0.53 -21.41
C LYS A 256 -3.30 -0.67 -20.71
N VAL A 257 -3.94 0.43 -20.35
CA VAL A 257 -5.16 0.46 -19.53
C VAL A 257 -6.23 1.37 -20.12
N THR A 258 -7.47 1.14 -19.71
CA THR A 258 -8.60 1.98 -20.14
C THR A 258 -9.07 2.96 -19.06
N THR A 259 -8.58 2.81 -17.84
CA THR A 259 -8.96 3.62 -16.68
C THR A 259 -8.36 5.02 -16.72
N TYR A 260 -8.83 5.90 -15.85
CA TYR A 260 -8.40 7.30 -15.74
C TYR A 260 -7.48 7.50 -14.55
N ASN A 261 -6.49 8.37 -14.69
CA ASN A 261 -5.66 8.82 -13.59
C ASN A 261 -4.92 10.12 -13.92
N ALA A 262 -4.48 10.83 -12.89
CA ALA A 262 -3.47 11.86 -12.92
C ALA A 262 -2.67 11.78 -11.63
N TYR A 263 -1.50 12.40 -11.55
CA TYR A 263 -0.74 12.47 -10.30
C TYR A 263 0.29 13.59 -10.33
N VAL A 264 0.62 14.09 -9.13
CA VAL A 264 1.76 14.96 -8.89
C VAL A 264 2.82 14.17 -8.15
N THR A 265 4.03 14.14 -8.66
CA THR A 265 5.13 13.36 -8.09
C THR A 265 6.44 14.13 -8.09
N GLY A 266 7.45 13.60 -7.38
CA GLY A 266 8.76 14.19 -7.25
C GLY A 266 8.86 15.22 -6.12
N ILE A 267 10.10 15.66 -5.85
CA ILE A 267 10.44 16.59 -4.75
C ILE A 267 11.35 17.68 -5.31
N GLY A 268 11.10 18.93 -4.94
CA GLY A 268 11.93 20.05 -5.36
C GLY A 268 12.02 20.15 -6.89
N ALA A 269 13.21 20.08 -7.44
CA ALA A 269 13.46 20.17 -8.89
C ALA A 269 12.96 18.96 -9.70
N SER A 270 12.68 17.82 -9.06
CA SER A 270 12.11 16.65 -9.73
C SER A 270 10.57 16.63 -9.77
N LYS A 271 9.91 17.64 -9.19
CA LYS A 271 8.45 17.76 -9.17
C LYS A 271 7.90 17.82 -10.58
N ARG A 272 6.88 17.00 -10.84
CA ARG A 272 6.17 16.99 -12.13
C ARG A 272 4.71 16.62 -11.97
N VAL A 273 3.91 17.11 -12.90
CA VAL A 273 2.52 16.72 -13.12
C VAL A 273 2.47 15.69 -14.22
N VAL A 274 1.66 14.67 -14.04
CA VAL A 274 1.37 13.68 -15.08
C VAL A 274 -0.13 13.49 -15.18
N VAL A 275 -0.67 13.67 -16.38
CA VAL A 275 -2.07 13.37 -16.72
C VAL A 275 -2.07 12.19 -17.68
N TRP A 276 -2.92 11.21 -17.45
CA TRP A 276 -3.06 10.11 -18.40
C TRP A 276 -3.84 10.57 -19.64
N ASP A 277 -3.44 10.09 -20.81
CA ASP A 277 -4.09 10.42 -22.07
C ASP A 277 -5.57 10.00 -22.13
N ASN A 278 -5.95 8.92 -21.45
CA ASN A 278 -7.34 8.53 -21.22
C ASN A 278 -8.11 9.62 -20.46
N THR A 279 -7.49 10.21 -19.43
CA THR A 279 -8.11 11.26 -18.62
C THR A 279 -8.29 12.54 -19.43
N SER A 280 -7.25 13.00 -20.10
CA SER A 280 -7.28 14.23 -20.90
C SER A 280 -8.24 14.13 -22.11
N ARG A 281 -8.44 12.92 -22.65
CA ARG A 281 -9.33 12.68 -23.80
C ARG A 281 -10.81 12.55 -23.42
N ASP A 282 -11.12 11.79 -22.33
CA ASP A 282 -12.48 11.32 -22.06
C ASP A 282 -13.18 12.15 -20.95
N MET A 283 -12.44 12.91 -20.15
CA MET A 283 -12.97 13.81 -19.14
C MET A 283 -13.13 15.23 -19.70
N THR A 284 -14.14 15.93 -19.23
CA THR A 284 -14.27 17.37 -19.50
C THR A 284 -13.14 18.15 -18.81
N ARG A 285 -12.89 19.39 -19.25
CA ARG A 285 -11.88 20.25 -18.61
C ARG A 285 -12.13 20.44 -17.11
N ALA A 286 -13.40 20.65 -16.72
CA ALA A 286 -13.78 20.84 -15.32
C ALA A 286 -13.50 19.56 -14.48
N GLU A 287 -13.82 18.38 -14.99
CA GLU A 287 -13.51 17.10 -14.35
C GLU A 287 -12.00 16.89 -14.23
N THR A 288 -11.23 17.17 -15.29
CA THR A 288 -9.76 17.06 -15.26
C THR A 288 -9.15 18.05 -14.27
N MET A 289 -9.66 19.29 -14.20
CA MET A 289 -9.23 20.29 -13.21
C MET A 289 -9.52 19.81 -11.79
N PHE A 290 -10.67 19.17 -11.52
CA PHE A 290 -10.98 18.62 -10.23
C PHE A 290 -10.03 17.45 -9.86
N VAL A 291 -9.83 16.48 -10.76
CA VAL A 291 -8.89 15.38 -10.55
C VAL A 291 -7.49 15.92 -10.28
N PHE A 292 -7.04 16.87 -11.06
CA PHE A 292 -5.75 17.53 -10.83
C PHE A 292 -5.70 18.29 -9.51
N GLY A 293 -6.78 18.98 -9.14
CA GLY A 293 -6.91 19.68 -7.84
C GLY A 293 -6.83 18.71 -6.65
N HIS A 294 -7.43 17.53 -6.76
CA HIS A 294 -7.33 16.47 -5.80
C HIS A 294 -5.86 16.00 -5.64
N GLU A 295 -5.17 15.72 -6.74
CA GLU A 295 -3.76 15.33 -6.74
C GLU A 295 -2.85 16.42 -6.16
N MET A 296 -3.14 17.68 -6.48
CA MET A 296 -2.45 18.81 -5.89
C MET A 296 -2.70 18.90 -4.39
N GLY A 297 -3.90 18.49 -3.92
CA GLY A 297 -4.22 18.37 -2.50
C GLY A 297 -3.25 17.45 -1.77
N HIS A 298 -2.93 16.30 -2.33
CA HIS A 298 -1.90 15.41 -1.76
C HIS A 298 -0.54 16.08 -1.61
N TYR A 299 -0.18 16.91 -2.57
CA TYR A 299 1.07 17.65 -2.53
C TYR A 299 1.06 18.77 -1.48
N VAL A 300 0.03 19.65 -1.51
CA VAL A 300 -0.07 20.83 -0.65
C VAL A 300 -0.26 20.44 0.82
N LEU A 301 -1.08 19.44 1.10
CA LEU A 301 -1.34 18.92 2.44
C LEU A 301 -0.24 17.97 2.95
N GLN A 302 0.87 17.84 2.21
CA GLN A 302 2.04 17.05 2.60
C GLN A 302 1.76 15.56 2.83
N HIS A 303 0.75 15.00 2.16
CA HIS A 303 0.31 13.61 2.34
C HIS A 303 1.44 12.60 2.04
N MET A 304 2.32 12.92 1.09
CA MET A 304 3.49 12.11 0.78
C MET A 304 4.41 11.95 2.00
N TRP A 305 4.70 13.05 2.72
CA TRP A 305 5.59 13.01 3.88
C TRP A 305 4.94 12.35 5.09
N LEU A 306 3.62 12.57 5.27
CA LEU A 306 2.84 11.89 6.30
C LEU A 306 2.82 10.38 6.07
N SER A 307 2.52 9.95 4.84
CA SER A 307 2.49 8.54 4.46
C SER A 307 3.87 7.89 4.59
N LEU A 308 4.92 8.59 4.18
CA LEU A 308 6.30 8.14 4.35
C LEU A 308 6.65 7.97 5.83
N GLY A 309 6.29 8.94 6.67
CA GLY A 309 6.52 8.86 8.13
C GLY A 309 5.81 7.66 8.75
N VAL A 310 4.53 7.45 8.43
CA VAL A 310 3.75 6.28 8.89
C VAL A 310 4.36 4.98 8.39
N ALA A 311 4.75 4.90 7.12
CA ALA A 311 5.39 3.71 6.54
C ALA A 311 6.74 3.38 7.20
N ILE A 312 7.57 4.40 7.47
CA ILE A 312 8.85 4.24 8.18
C ILE A 312 8.63 3.72 9.60
N LEU A 313 7.63 4.24 10.33
CA LEU A 313 7.30 3.75 11.67
C LEU A 313 6.70 2.34 11.65
N ALA A 314 5.83 2.04 10.69
CA ALA A 314 5.28 0.70 10.50
C ALA A 314 6.38 -0.33 10.19
N LEU A 315 7.34 0.03 9.33
CA LEU A 315 8.50 -0.81 9.02
C LEU A 315 9.37 -1.06 10.26
N LEU A 316 9.60 -0.03 11.09
CA LEU A 316 10.32 -0.18 12.35
C LEU A 316 9.64 -1.21 13.26
N LEU A 317 8.32 -1.10 13.42
CA LEU A 317 7.52 -2.04 14.21
C LEU A 317 7.58 -3.45 13.63
N GLN A 318 7.41 -3.60 12.32
CA GLN A 318 7.47 -4.91 11.64
C GLN A 318 8.84 -5.59 11.81
N LEU A 319 9.94 -4.84 11.63
CA LEU A 319 11.28 -5.37 11.81
C LEU A 319 11.57 -5.72 13.28
N TYR A 320 11.08 -4.92 14.23
CA TYR A 320 11.17 -5.22 15.65
C TYR A 320 10.40 -6.51 16.01
N LEU A 321 9.16 -6.65 15.54
CA LEU A 321 8.37 -7.86 15.77
C LEU A 321 9.01 -9.08 15.08
N ALA A 322 9.53 -8.92 13.87
CA ALA A 322 10.29 -9.97 13.19
C ALA A 322 11.53 -10.38 14.01
N HIS A 323 12.28 -9.42 14.55
CA HIS A 323 13.41 -9.69 15.43
C HIS A 323 13.00 -10.50 16.66
N ARG A 324 11.89 -10.15 17.30
CA ARG A 324 11.39 -10.85 18.50
C ARG A 324 10.99 -12.30 18.22
N LEU A 325 10.45 -12.59 17.05
CA LEU A 325 9.92 -13.90 16.69
C LEU A 325 10.92 -14.78 15.93
N LEU A 326 11.77 -14.19 15.09
CA LEU A 326 12.62 -14.92 14.14
C LEU A 326 13.54 -15.92 14.84
N ALA A 327 14.19 -15.52 15.94
CA ALA A 327 15.08 -16.42 16.69
C ALA A 327 14.34 -17.62 17.26
N GLY A 328 13.15 -17.42 17.83
CA GLY A 328 12.30 -18.49 18.36
C GLY A 328 11.79 -19.45 17.29
N VAL A 329 11.36 -18.90 16.14
CA VAL A 329 10.93 -19.70 14.98
C VAL A 329 12.08 -20.54 14.45
N LEU A 330 13.28 -19.95 14.30
CA LEU A 330 14.47 -20.68 13.85
C LEU A 330 14.93 -21.73 14.84
N ALA A 331 14.89 -21.47 16.16
CA ALA A 331 15.21 -22.45 17.18
C ALA A 331 14.24 -23.65 17.13
N ARG A 332 12.96 -23.42 16.85
CA ARG A 332 11.92 -24.46 16.82
C ARG A 332 11.90 -25.26 15.52
N TYR A 333 12.08 -24.58 14.39
CA TYR A 333 11.84 -25.16 13.05
C TYR A 333 13.06 -25.13 12.13
N GLY A 334 14.13 -24.38 12.47
CA GLY A 334 15.28 -24.15 11.61
C GLY A 334 15.96 -25.45 11.15
N ALA A 335 16.20 -26.38 12.06
CA ALA A 335 16.79 -27.68 11.73
C ALA A 335 15.91 -28.47 10.73
N ARG A 336 14.57 -28.46 10.90
CA ARG A 336 13.64 -29.11 9.97
C ARG A 336 13.73 -28.50 8.59
N TRP A 337 13.90 -27.20 8.48
CA TRP A 337 14.01 -26.46 7.21
C TRP A 337 15.43 -26.40 6.66
N GLY A 338 16.43 -26.98 7.36
CA GLY A 338 17.83 -26.96 6.92
C GLY A 338 18.52 -25.59 7.08
N ILE A 339 17.99 -24.73 7.95
CA ILE A 339 18.52 -23.40 8.25
C ILE A 339 19.45 -23.50 9.44
N ARG A 340 20.71 -23.00 9.28
CA ARG A 340 21.77 -23.11 10.28
C ARG A 340 21.66 -22.06 11.39
N GLY A 341 20.93 -20.95 11.15
CA GLY A 341 20.74 -19.87 12.12
C GLY A 341 20.36 -18.54 11.47
N LEU A 342 20.33 -17.49 12.28
CA LEU A 342 19.89 -16.15 11.89
C LEU A 342 20.66 -15.56 10.70
N THR A 343 21.95 -15.78 10.65
CA THR A 343 22.87 -15.19 9.65
C THR A 343 23.05 -16.05 8.40
N ASP A 344 22.36 -17.19 8.35
CA ASP A 344 22.31 -18.07 7.19
C ASP A 344 21.43 -17.45 6.11
N TRP A 345 21.88 -17.37 4.86
CA TRP A 345 21.09 -16.90 3.71
C TRP A 345 19.72 -17.59 3.64
N ALA A 346 19.67 -18.88 3.99
CA ALA A 346 18.44 -19.66 3.96
C ALA A 346 17.40 -19.23 5.00
N SER A 347 17.70 -18.29 5.92
CA SER A 347 16.72 -17.70 6.83
C SER A 347 15.83 -16.65 6.18
N LEU A 348 16.17 -16.17 4.97
CA LEU A 348 15.43 -15.12 4.25
C LEU A 348 13.94 -15.44 4.06
N PRO A 349 13.52 -16.64 3.62
CA PRO A 349 12.09 -16.97 3.50
C PRO A 349 11.32 -16.86 4.80
N VAL A 350 11.95 -17.16 5.94
CA VAL A 350 11.30 -17.04 7.27
C VAL A 350 11.08 -15.58 7.61
N LEU A 351 12.06 -14.72 7.32
CA LEU A 351 11.91 -13.27 7.51
C LEU A 351 10.82 -12.72 6.60
N ILE A 352 10.80 -13.09 5.32
CA ILE A 352 9.74 -12.69 4.38
C ILE A 352 8.38 -13.15 4.88
N LEU A 353 8.25 -14.39 5.33
CA LEU A 353 6.99 -14.93 5.87
C LEU A 353 6.49 -14.09 7.06
N LEU A 354 7.36 -13.76 8.03
CA LEU A 354 6.99 -12.94 9.18
C LEU A 354 6.56 -11.53 8.74
N LEU A 355 7.32 -10.90 7.85
CA LEU A 355 6.98 -9.56 7.34
C LEU A 355 5.67 -9.58 6.55
N SER A 356 5.40 -10.63 5.76
CA SER A 356 4.14 -10.81 5.05
C SER A 356 2.95 -10.96 5.99
N VAL A 357 3.10 -11.72 7.09
CA VAL A 357 2.05 -11.82 8.12
C VAL A 357 1.78 -10.46 8.76
N PHE A 358 2.83 -9.73 9.14
CA PHE A 358 2.65 -8.39 9.72
C PHE A 358 2.09 -7.38 8.73
N GLY A 359 2.49 -7.47 7.47
CA GLY A 359 1.91 -6.66 6.39
C GLY A 359 0.42 -6.91 6.24
N LEU A 360 0.01 -8.18 6.18
CA LEU A 360 -1.40 -8.56 6.09
C LEU A 360 -2.22 -8.03 7.28
N VAL A 361 -1.71 -8.20 8.51
CA VAL A 361 -2.38 -7.68 9.73
C VAL A 361 -2.39 -6.15 9.77
N GLY A 362 -1.35 -5.50 9.26
CA GLY A 362 -1.20 -4.04 9.23
C GLY A 362 -2.01 -3.36 8.13
N GLN A 363 -2.37 -4.09 7.07
CA GLN A 363 -3.03 -3.54 5.88
C GLN A 363 -4.29 -2.71 6.15
N PRO A 364 -5.25 -3.13 7.00
CA PRO A 364 -6.45 -2.34 7.26
C PRO A 364 -6.16 -0.99 7.94
N PHE A 365 -5.10 -0.90 8.74
CA PHE A 365 -4.68 0.37 9.36
C PHE A 365 -4.11 1.33 8.31
N GLY A 366 -3.27 0.81 7.39
CA GLY A 366 -2.77 1.58 6.25
C GLY A 366 -3.89 2.05 5.34
N ALA A 367 -4.84 1.17 5.00
CA ALA A 367 -6.01 1.48 4.21
C ALA A 367 -6.90 2.55 4.86
N ALA A 368 -7.15 2.47 6.18
CA ALA A 368 -7.91 3.48 6.91
C ALA A 368 -7.21 4.85 6.91
N PHE A 369 -5.89 4.85 7.10
CA PHE A 369 -5.09 6.07 7.03
C PHE A 369 -5.11 6.69 5.62
N SER A 370 -4.98 5.87 4.58
CA SER A 370 -5.09 6.32 3.18
C SER A 370 -6.45 6.97 2.91
N ARG A 371 -7.56 6.31 3.27
CA ARG A 371 -8.91 6.89 3.10
C ARG A 371 -9.09 8.24 3.80
N TYR A 372 -8.45 8.43 4.95
CA TYR A 372 -8.46 9.73 5.63
C TYR A 372 -7.75 10.81 4.81
N LEU A 373 -6.59 10.52 4.23
CA LEU A 373 -5.85 11.44 3.36
C LEU A 373 -6.60 11.72 2.06
N GLU A 374 -7.19 10.69 1.46
CA GLU A 374 -8.00 10.79 0.25
C GLU A 374 -9.20 11.74 0.44
N HIS A 375 -9.90 11.60 1.56
CA HIS A 375 -11.00 12.50 1.90
C HIS A 375 -10.55 13.96 2.04
N GLN A 376 -9.36 14.21 2.57
CA GLN A 376 -8.80 15.57 2.61
C GLN A 376 -8.45 16.11 1.22
N ALA A 377 -7.92 15.24 0.35
CA ALA A 377 -7.63 15.59 -1.04
C ALA A 377 -8.92 15.87 -1.83
N ASP A 378 -10.01 15.14 -1.55
CA ASP A 378 -11.34 15.43 -2.13
C ASP A 378 -11.85 16.81 -1.74
N ILE A 379 -11.75 17.18 -0.45
CA ILE A 379 -12.09 18.51 0.03
C ILE A 379 -11.24 19.57 -0.67
N TYR A 380 -9.93 19.38 -0.71
CA TYR A 380 -9.02 20.33 -1.34
C TYR A 380 -9.33 20.50 -2.83
N GLY A 381 -9.57 19.41 -3.55
CA GLY A 381 -9.93 19.43 -4.98
C GLY A 381 -11.19 20.25 -5.27
N LEU A 382 -12.24 20.08 -4.44
CA LEU A 382 -13.47 20.86 -4.53
C LEU A 382 -13.22 22.35 -4.27
N GLU A 383 -12.48 22.68 -3.22
CA GLU A 383 -12.21 24.07 -2.83
C GLU A 383 -11.31 24.80 -3.83
N VAL A 384 -10.24 24.16 -4.31
CA VAL A 384 -9.30 24.80 -5.24
C VAL A 384 -9.91 25.03 -6.63
N THR A 385 -10.91 24.24 -7.02
CA THR A 385 -11.60 24.38 -8.30
C THR A 385 -12.88 25.22 -8.23
N HIS A 386 -13.37 25.52 -7.02
CA HIS A 386 -14.54 26.38 -6.85
C HIS A 386 -14.28 27.77 -7.43
N GLY A 387 -15.20 28.24 -8.29
CA GLY A 387 -15.08 29.52 -9.00
C GLY A 387 -14.08 29.53 -10.17
N LEU A 388 -13.31 28.46 -10.37
CA LEU A 388 -12.53 28.24 -11.61
C LEU A 388 -13.35 27.44 -12.64
N THR A 389 -14.31 26.65 -12.20
CA THR A 389 -15.28 25.91 -13.02
C THR A 389 -16.69 26.45 -12.77
N ALA A 390 -17.59 26.20 -13.69
CA ALA A 390 -18.99 26.65 -13.55
C ALA A 390 -19.67 26.02 -12.32
N ASP A 391 -19.39 24.75 -12.06
CA ASP A 391 -19.85 23.99 -10.87
C ASP A 391 -18.81 22.94 -10.51
N SER A 392 -18.03 23.21 -9.47
CA SER A 392 -16.98 22.29 -8.98
C SER A 392 -17.55 21.02 -8.37
N SER A 393 -18.71 21.11 -7.70
CA SER A 393 -19.37 19.96 -7.09
C SER A 393 -19.90 18.99 -8.14
N ALA A 394 -20.57 19.51 -9.17
CA ALA A 394 -21.04 18.69 -10.30
C ALA A 394 -19.86 18.07 -11.08
N ALA A 395 -18.79 18.83 -11.31
CA ALA A 395 -17.59 18.32 -11.96
C ALA A 395 -16.93 17.19 -11.18
N ALA A 396 -16.81 17.34 -9.86
CA ALA A 396 -16.26 16.33 -8.98
C ALA A 396 -17.12 15.06 -8.93
N ALA A 397 -18.44 15.20 -8.73
CA ALA A 397 -19.38 14.09 -8.73
C ALA A 397 -19.34 13.31 -10.05
N SER A 398 -19.31 14.04 -11.19
CA SER A 398 -19.18 13.43 -12.52
C SER A 398 -17.83 12.73 -12.72
N ALA A 399 -16.73 13.31 -12.26
CA ALA A 399 -15.42 12.69 -12.33
C ALA A 399 -15.40 11.36 -11.54
N PHE A 400 -15.93 11.33 -10.32
CA PHE A 400 -16.02 10.11 -9.53
C PHE A 400 -16.94 9.06 -10.17
N GLN A 401 -18.08 9.48 -10.74
CA GLN A 401 -18.97 8.58 -11.48
C GLN A 401 -18.22 7.93 -12.65
N LYS A 402 -17.49 8.71 -13.46
CA LYS A 402 -16.70 8.20 -14.59
C LYS A 402 -15.56 7.28 -14.14
N LEU A 403 -14.83 7.66 -13.09
CA LEU A 403 -13.77 6.83 -12.50
C LEU A 403 -14.32 5.47 -12.05
N GLY A 404 -15.44 5.48 -11.34
CA GLY A 404 -16.11 4.26 -10.88
C GLY A 404 -16.64 3.40 -12.02
N GLU A 405 -17.30 4.00 -13.00
CA GLU A 405 -17.86 3.28 -14.15
C GLU A 405 -16.76 2.66 -15.02
N LYS A 406 -15.72 3.43 -15.34
CA LYS A 406 -14.60 2.95 -16.15
C LYS A 406 -13.78 1.90 -15.45
N GLY A 407 -13.63 2.01 -14.12
CA GLY A 407 -12.96 1.02 -13.27
C GLY A 407 -13.83 -0.19 -12.91
N LEU A 408 -15.09 -0.26 -13.39
CA LEU A 408 -16.06 -1.30 -13.00
C LEU A 408 -16.15 -1.47 -11.48
N VAL A 409 -16.14 -0.35 -10.73
CA VAL A 409 -16.21 -0.38 -9.28
C VAL A 409 -17.61 -0.78 -8.84
N TYR A 410 -17.73 -1.85 -8.03
CA TYR A 410 -19.02 -2.31 -7.52
C TYR A 410 -19.58 -1.31 -6.50
N PRO A 411 -20.85 -0.85 -6.65
CA PRO A 411 -21.41 0.24 -5.83
C PRO A 411 -21.55 -0.07 -4.34
N THR A 412 -21.80 -1.35 -3.99
CA THR A 412 -22.10 -1.77 -2.61
C THR A 412 -21.16 -2.88 -2.13
N PRO A 413 -19.83 -2.62 -2.05
CA PRO A 413 -18.87 -3.62 -1.58
C PRO A 413 -19.11 -3.93 -0.09
N HIS A 414 -18.80 -5.17 0.30
CA HIS A 414 -18.93 -5.60 1.68
C HIS A 414 -18.03 -4.75 2.62
N PRO A 415 -18.52 -4.28 3.78
CA PRO A 415 -17.75 -3.40 4.68
C PRO A 415 -16.39 -3.97 5.12
N LEU A 416 -16.29 -5.28 5.35
CA LEU A 416 -14.99 -5.92 5.66
C LEU A 416 -14.01 -5.86 4.49
N TYR A 417 -14.48 -5.90 3.25
CA TYR A 417 -13.63 -5.75 2.08
C TYR A 417 -13.16 -4.30 1.95
N VAL A 418 -14.05 -3.33 2.18
CA VAL A 418 -13.68 -1.91 2.25
C VAL A 418 -12.66 -1.65 3.36
N PHE A 419 -12.91 -2.18 4.56
CA PHE A 419 -12.01 -2.04 5.70
C PHE A 419 -10.60 -2.54 5.39
N TRP A 420 -10.49 -3.69 4.71
CA TRP A 420 -9.21 -4.36 4.48
C TRP A 420 -8.48 -3.89 3.21
N MET A 421 -9.22 -3.61 2.12
CA MET A 421 -8.64 -3.45 0.79
C MET A 421 -8.71 -2.04 0.23
N PHE A 422 -9.72 -1.23 0.62
CA PHE A 422 -9.91 0.08 0.01
C PHE A 422 -8.95 1.10 0.62
N ASP A 423 -8.04 1.59 -0.19
CA ASP A 423 -7.17 2.74 0.10
C ASP A 423 -7.85 4.09 -0.17
N HIS A 424 -8.94 4.10 -0.95
CA HIS A 424 -9.82 5.25 -1.19
C HIS A 424 -11.19 5.03 -0.56
N PRO A 425 -11.93 6.10 -0.18
CA PRO A 425 -13.33 5.96 0.19
C PRO A 425 -14.14 5.34 -0.96
N PRO A 426 -15.19 4.54 -0.67
CA PRO A 426 -16.06 4.00 -1.70
C PRO A 426 -16.60 5.08 -2.65
N VAL A 427 -16.69 4.78 -3.94
CA VAL A 427 -17.09 5.76 -4.97
C VAL A 427 -18.44 6.40 -4.66
N HIS A 428 -19.42 5.64 -4.15
CA HIS A 428 -20.73 6.18 -3.79
C HIS A 428 -20.65 7.22 -2.65
N GLU A 429 -19.73 7.05 -1.71
CA GLU A 429 -19.47 8.05 -0.65
C GLU A 429 -18.83 9.30 -1.23
N ARG A 430 -17.87 9.15 -2.17
CA ARG A 430 -17.19 10.29 -2.82
C ARG A 430 -18.16 11.10 -3.70
N VAL A 431 -19.01 10.44 -4.49
CA VAL A 431 -20.03 11.11 -5.31
C VAL A 431 -21.02 11.90 -4.45
N ARG A 432 -21.53 11.27 -3.38
CA ARG A 432 -22.43 11.93 -2.42
C ARG A 432 -21.72 13.12 -1.76
N PHE A 433 -20.54 12.92 -1.24
CA PHE A 433 -19.75 13.96 -0.59
C PHE A 433 -19.50 15.15 -1.53
N ALA A 434 -19.14 14.91 -2.79
CA ALA A 434 -18.92 15.98 -3.77
C ALA A 434 -20.20 16.81 -4.02
N ALA A 435 -21.36 16.17 -4.05
CA ALA A 435 -22.65 16.86 -4.22
C ALA A 435 -23.05 17.68 -2.97
N GLU A 436 -22.71 17.22 -1.76
CA GLU A 436 -23.12 17.82 -0.49
C GLU A 436 -22.13 18.88 0.04
N TYR A 437 -20.84 18.76 -0.29
CA TYR A 437 -19.80 19.65 0.23
C TYR A 437 -19.79 20.99 -0.51
N GLN A 438 -20.50 21.97 0.03
CA GLN A 438 -20.64 23.33 -0.54
C GLN A 438 -20.60 24.40 0.58
N PRO A 439 -19.48 24.58 1.31
CA PRO A 439 -19.42 25.56 2.39
C PRO A 439 -19.70 26.99 1.91
N TRP A 440 -19.32 27.31 0.68
CA TRP A 440 -19.60 28.61 0.06
C TRP A 440 -21.09 28.92 -0.14
N ALA A 441 -21.97 27.91 -0.26
CA ALA A 441 -23.40 28.11 -0.40
C ALA A 441 -24.02 28.71 0.88
N THR A 442 -23.37 28.52 2.02
CA THR A 442 -23.77 29.07 3.35
C THR A 442 -22.85 30.21 3.79
N GLY A 443 -21.97 30.72 2.93
CA GLY A 443 -21.00 31.79 3.24
C GLY A 443 -19.90 31.34 4.20
N GLN A 444 -19.69 30.04 4.37
CA GLN A 444 -18.60 29.53 5.17
C GLN A 444 -17.31 29.47 4.35
N PRO A 445 -16.14 29.74 4.96
CA PRO A 445 -14.86 29.61 4.27
C PRO A 445 -14.54 28.16 3.99
N GLY A 446 -13.77 27.90 2.94
CA GLY A 446 -13.17 26.60 2.68
C GLY A 446 -12.28 26.18 3.85
N ARG A 447 -12.08 24.87 3.99
CA ARG A 447 -11.23 24.30 5.04
C ARG A 447 -9.74 24.48 4.76
N PHE A 448 -9.36 24.39 3.49
CA PHE A 448 -7.96 24.39 3.05
C PHE A 448 -7.63 25.54 2.11
N VAL A 449 -8.59 25.97 1.29
CA VAL A 449 -8.40 27.04 0.29
C VAL A 449 -9.35 28.19 0.62
N GLN A 450 -8.77 29.35 0.86
CA GLN A 450 -9.55 30.57 1.04
C GLN A 450 -10.02 31.09 -0.33
N PRO A 451 -11.21 31.71 -0.44
CA PRO A 451 -11.75 32.23 -1.67
C PRO A 451 -10.89 33.31 -2.33
#